data_b7d1b739f6434c863f16469f109b4f60
#
_entry.id   b7d1b739f6434c863f16469f109b4f60
#
_cell.length_a   1.000
_cell.length_b   1.000
_cell.length_c   1.000
_cell.angle_alpha   90.00
_cell.angle_beta   90.00
_cell.angle_gamma   90.00
#
_symmetry.space_group_name_H-M   'P 1'
#
loop_
_entity.id
_entity.type
_entity.pdbx_description
1 polymer ?
#
loop_
_entity_poly.entity_id
_entity_poly.type
_entity_poly.pdbx_seq_one_letter_code
_entity_poly.pdbx_strand_id
1 'polypeptide(L)'
;MPNIDVLCHDGSPLGVTVKSIYGDEFRYGIGGSELALLTMCEAWTEQGHTVRLYNDPFELNASPFEQLPISAFNPQDNRDCLINFRSPNPLSIHAKGMHTWWSTDQYSQGDYRRFAPFMDKIVCISQHHADFFKKVYGIEKAFVVDIPIREKDFIDSENKVSIKNRLIFTSIPDRGLRNLLSIYPDLLREIPDISLVVTSDYRLWGASPQNEQYRIEWIKYMDTVQFRGALPRKKYMEELCKADLMVYPCVYPELFCISVAEAQWAGVYPITSSAGALKTTNMGTIIDADPNTNRKLYIDKTVEICNNQDNLANLRKVMQEKARERFSLERILTEWQTKVFN
;
A
#
# COMPACT_ATOMS: atom_id res chain seq x y z
N MET A 1 -25.42 12.94 8.55
CA MET A 1 -24.15 12.32 8.12
C MET A 1 -23.04 12.97 8.90
N PRO A 2 -22.09 12.23 9.44
CA PRO A 2 -21.05 12.79 10.31
C PRO A 2 -20.10 13.76 9.59
N ASN A 3 -19.63 14.74 10.35
CA ASN A 3 -18.54 15.63 9.98
C ASN A 3 -17.23 14.96 10.42
N ILE A 4 -16.38 14.63 9.47
CA ILE A 4 -15.12 13.91 9.67
C ILE A 4 -13.95 14.86 9.43
N ASP A 5 -13.15 15.10 10.45
CA ASP A 5 -11.88 15.78 10.32
C ASP A 5 -10.75 14.76 10.33
N VAL A 6 -9.80 14.89 9.42
CA VAL A 6 -8.58 14.07 9.37
C VAL A 6 -7.38 14.99 9.55
N LEU A 7 -6.58 14.72 10.56
CA LEU A 7 -5.38 15.49 10.89
C LEU A 7 -4.12 14.70 10.61
N CYS A 8 -3.27 15.25 9.74
CA CYS A 8 -1.97 14.72 9.36
C CYS A 8 -0.88 15.70 9.75
N HIS A 9 0.16 15.25 10.50
CA HIS A 9 1.19 16.20 10.92
C HIS A 9 2.61 15.62 11.00
N ASP A 10 2.77 14.34 10.68
CA ASP A 10 4.03 13.62 10.85
C ASP A 10 4.91 13.56 9.59
N GLY A 11 4.69 14.48 8.64
CA GLY A 11 5.47 14.58 7.41
C GLY A 11 4.91 13.81 6.22
N SER A 12 3.89 12.98 6.40
CA SER A 12 3.18 12.28 5.33
C SER A 12 1.73 12.04 5.76
N PRO A 13 0.75 12.27 4.92
CA PRO A 13 0.75 12.62 3.49
C PRO A 13 0.66 14.13 3.22
N LEU A 14 1.58 14.90 3.74
CA LEU A 14 1.57 16.36 3.58
C LEU A 14 1.61 16.75 2.11
N GLY A 15 0.81 17.74 1.77
CA GLY A 15 0.74 18.38 0.47
C GLY A 15 0.00 17.61 -0.62
N VAL A 16 -0.18 16.30 -0.50
CA VAL A 16 -0.81 15.48 -1.55
C VAL A 16 -2.31 15.70 -1.64
N THR A 17 -2.83 15.62 -2.86
CA THR A 17 -4.24 15.75 -3.22
C THR A 17 -4.70 14.52 -4.02
N VAL A 18 -5.99 14.41 -4.32
CA VAL A 18 -6.48 13.32 -5.20
C VAL A 18 -5.84 13.42 -6.59
N LYS A 19 -5.52 14.61 -7.08
CA LYS A 19 -4.79 14.81 -8.34
C LYS A 19 -3.39 14.18 -8.28
N SER A 20 -2.71 14.26 -7.14
CA SER A 20 -1.36 13.68 -6.96
C SER A 20 -1.33 12.15 -7.14
N ILE A 21 -2.46 11.46 -6.95
CA ILE A 21 -2.57 10.01 -7.21
C ILE A 21 -2.21 9.68 -8.65
N TYR A 22 -2.63 10.53 -9.59
CA TYR A 22 -2.43 10.32 -11.03
C TYR A 22 -1.09 10.85 -11.54
N GLY A 23 -0.33 11.49 -10.71
CA GLY A 23 0.92 12.17 -11.03
C GLY A 23 0.70 13.64 -11.39
N ASP A 24 1.53 14.49 -10.83
CA ASP A 24 1.62 15.91 -11.09
C ASP A 24 3.07 16.31 -11.46
N GLU A 25 3.32 17.61 -11.62
CA GLU A 25 4.65 18.13 -11.95
C GLU A 25 5.72 17.77 -10.89
N PHE A 26 5.30 17.48 -9.68
CA PHE A 26 6.17 17.27 -8.54
C PHE A 26 6.31 15.80 -8.13
N ARG A 27 5.34 14.92 -8.53
CA ARG A 27 5.28 13.53 -8.09
C ARG A 27 4.95 12.57 -9.22
N TYR A 28 5.69 11.46 -9.27
CA TYR A 28 5.44 10.34 -10.18
C TYR A 28 4.46 9.30 -9.62
N GLY A 29 3.85 9.59 -8.48
CA GLY A 29 2.94 8.72 -7.75
C GLY A 29 2.97 9.03 -6.25
N ILE A 30 2.24 8.28 -5.47
CA ILE A 30 2.15 8.42 -4.02
C ILE A 30 2.38 7.08 -3.34
N GLY A 31 2.75 7.12 -2.05
CA GLY A 31 2.89 5.91 -1.22
C GLY A 31 1.55 5.27 -0.87
N GLY A 32 1.61 4.04 -0.35
CA GLY A 32 0.41 3.29 -0.02
C GLY A 32 -0.45 3.93 1.08
N SER A 33 0.17 4.57 2.05
CA SER A 33 -0.54 5.29 3.13
C SER A 33 -1.31 6.49 2.60
N GLU A 34 -0.68 7.28 1.73
CA GLU A 34 -1.28 8.44 1.09
C GLU A 34 -2.45 8.02 0.18
N LEU A 35 -2.25 6.96 -0.61
CA LEU A 35 -3.29 6.40 -1.46
C LEU A 35 -4.51 5.95 -0.64
N ALA A 36 -4.27 5.23 0.46
CA ALA A 36 -5.33 4.77 1.36
C ALA A 36 -6.13 5.94 1.94
N LEU A 37 -5.44 6.96 2.46
CA LEU A 37 -6.08 8.13 3.04
C LEU A 37 -6.97 8.86 2.04
N LEU A 38 -6.39 9.23 0.88
CA LEU A 38 -7.13 9.99 -0.14
C LEU A 38 -8.29 9.18 -0.70
N THR A 39 -8.14 7.86 -0.87
CA THR A 39 -9.22 6.97 -1.29
C THR A 39 -10.37 6.96 -0.28
N MET A 40 -10.06 6.89 1.02
CA MET A 40 -11.09 6.90 2.06
C MET A 40 -11.77 8.26 2.21
N CYS A 41 -11.02 9.36 2.18
CA CYS A 41 -11.61 10.71 2.24
C CYS A 41 -12.58 10.95 1.06
N GLU A 42 -12.20 10.52 -0.14
CA GLU A 42 -13.06 10.60 -1.32
C GLU A 42 -14.32 9.74 -1.15
N ALA A 43 -14.16 8.49 -0.71
CA ALA A 43 -15.28 7.58 -0.52
C ALA A 43 -16.25 8.03 0.58
N TRP A 44 -15.77 8.56 1.70
CA TRP A 44 -16.64 9.14 2.73
C TRP A 44 -17.40 10.34 2.20
N THR A 45 -16.77 11.17 1.36
CA THR A 45 -17.45 12.31 0.72
C THR A 45 -18.53 11.83 -0.26
N GLU A 46 -18.27 10.80 -1.04
CA GLU A 46 -19.24 10.16 -1.94
C GLU A 46 -20.42 9.54 -1.18
N GLN A 47 -20.19 9.07 0.06
CA GLN A 47 -21.27 8.64 0.98
C GLN A 47 -22.04 9.80 1.61
N GLY A 48 -21.65 11.05 1.33
CA GLY A 48 -22.30 12.27 1.81
C GLY A 48 -21.80 12.79 3.16
N HIS A 49 -20.69 12.26 3.69
CA HIS A 49 -20.04 12.87 4.85
C HIS A 49 -19.39 14.20 4.48
N THR A 50 -19.36 15.14 5.42
CA THR A 50 -18.51 16.33 5.29
C THR A 50 -17.11 15.96 5.74
N VAL A 51 -16.14 15.99 4.82
CA VAL A 51 -14.75 15.61 5.09
C VAL A 51 -13.82 16.81 4.99
N ARG A 52 -13.03 17.07 6.03
CA ARG A 52 -11.96 18.06 6.04
C ARG A 52 -10.63 17.36 6.33
N LEU A 53 -9.69 17.48 5.39
CA LEU A 53 -8.34 16.91 5.53
C LEU A 53 -7.33 18.03 5.78
N TYR A 54 -6.70 18.01 6.94
CA TYR A 54 -5.64 18.95 7.33
C TYR A 54 -4.28 18.36 7.01
N ASN A 55 -3.73 18.70 5.84
CA ASN A 55 -2.48 18.13 5.33
C ASN A 55 -1.60 19.09 4.50
N ASP A 56 -1.78 20.41 4.68
CA ASP A 56 -1.03 21.45 3.95
C ASP A 56 -1.02 21.23 2.43
N PRO A 57 -2.18 21.19 1.73
CA PRO A 57 -2.26 20.80 0.33
C PRO A 57 -1.44 21.72 -0.58
N PHE A 58 -0.71 21.14 -1.54
CA PHE A 58 0.03 21.90 -2.54
C PHE A 58 -0.86 22.68 -3.51
N GLU A 59 -2.06 22.16 -3.76
CA GLU A 59 -3.02 22.74 -4.68
C GLU A 59 -4.42 22.73 -4.02
N LEU A 60 -5.03 23.89 -3.87
CA LEU A 60 -6.39 24.00 -3.34
C LEU A 60 -7.39 23.50 -4.39
N ASN A 61 -8.51 22.92 -3.93
CA ASN A 61 -9.60 22.40 -4.76
C ASN A 61 -9.21 21.27 -5.73
N ALA A 62 -8.11 20.59 -5.47
CA ALA A 62 -7.64 19.44 -6.26
C ALA A 62 -8.20 18.09 -5.77
N SER A 63 -9.14 18.12 -4.83
CA SER A 63 -9.82 16.94 -4.27
C SER A 63 -11.33 17.24 -4.15
N PRO A 64 -12.20 16.22 -4.15
CA PRO A 64 -13.66 16.41 -4.00
C PRO A 64 -14.10 16.74 -2.58
N PHE A 65 -13.18 16.76 -1.62
CA PHE A 65 -13.37 17.16 -0.21
C PHE A 65 -12.49 18.37 0.14
N GLU A 66 -12.79 19.00 1.25
CA GLU A 66 -12.02 20.16 1.70
C GLU A 66 -10.64 19.76 2.20
N GLN A 67 -9.59 20.41 1.69
CA GLN A 67 -8.22 20.28 2.18
C GLN A 67 -7.73 21.63 2.73
N LEU A 68 -7.13 21.58 3.91
CA LEU A 68 -6.77 22.77 4.68
C LEU A 68 -5.31 22.70 5.16
N PRO A 69 -4.70 23.87 5.39
CA PRO A 69 -3.44 23.91 6.13
C PRO A 69 -3.63 23.34 7.54
N ILE A 70 -2.61 22.64 8.05
CA ILE A 70 -2.61 22.11 9.44
C ILE A 70 -2.80 23.25 10.45
N SER A 71 -2.24 24.41 10.16
CA SER A 71 -2.38 25.62 10.99
C SER A 71 -3.83 26.12 11.12
N ALA A 72 -4.72 25.72 10.22
CA ALA A 72 -6.15 26.04 10.29
C ALA A 72 -6.94 25.08 11.21
N PHE A 73 -6.31 24.01 11.71
CA PHE A 73 -6.97 23.09 12.61
C PHE A 73 -7.29 23.78 13.96
N ASN A 74 -8.59 23.88 14.26
CA ASN A 74 -9.05 24.40 15.54
C ASN A 74 -9.68 23.25 16.38
N PRO A 75 -9.10 22.91 17.55
CA PRO A 75 -9.67 21.86 18.42
C PRO A 75 -11.12 22.12 18.87
N GLN A 76 -11.58 23.35 18.87
CA GLN A 76 -12.92 23.73 19.31
C GLN A 76 -13.99 23.69 18.21
N ASP A 77 -13.61 23.45 16.97
CA ASP A 77 -14.56 23.28 15.88
C ASP A 77 -15.48 22.07 16.11
N ASN A 78 -16.71 22.19 15.63
CA ASN A 78 -17.65 21.08 15.71
C ASN A 78 -17.31 20.03 14.67
N ARG A 79 -17.15 18.80 15.11
CA ARG A 79 -16.96 17.58 14.33
C ARG A 79 -17.57 16.40 15.07
N ASP A 80 -17.98 15.40 14.33
CA ASP A 80 -18.45 14.16 14.94
C ASP A 80 -17.28 13.18 15.18
N CYS A 81 -16.29 13.15 14.25
CA CYS A 81 -15.12 12.30 14.36
C CYS A 81 -13.84 13.07 13.97
N LEU A 82 -12.80 12.92 14.78
CA LEU A 82 -11.43 13.33 14.48
C LEU A 82 -10.57 12.09 14.24
N ILE A 83 -10.09 11.94 13.02
CA ILE A 83 -9.14 10.88 12.65
C ILE A 83 -7.72 11.44 12.73
N ASN A 84 -6.94 10.94 13.68
CA ASN A 84 -5.50 11.17 13.75
C ASN A 84 -4.82 10.17 12.82
N PHE A 85 -4.40 10.63 11.65
CA PHE A 85 -3.82 9.76 10.64
C PHE A 85 -2.33 9.52 10.91
N ARG A 86 -1.92 8.27 10.86
CA ARG A 86 -0.59 7.71 11.17
C ARG A 86 -0.21 7.81 12.63
N SER A 87 -0.12 9.01 13.18
CA SER A 87 0.24 9.23 14.58
C SER A 87 -0.68 10.26 15.24
N PRO A 88 -1.01 10.07 16.54
CA PRO A 88 -1.74 11.05 17.31
C PRO A 88 -0.93 12.34 17.49
N ASN A 89 -1.63 13.48 17.52
CA ASN A 89 -1.04 14.79 17.68
C ASN A 89 -1.39 15.37 19.06
N PRO A 90 -0.43 15.95 19.80
CA PRO A 90 -0.72 16.68 21.04
C PRO A 90 -1.78 17.76 20.89
N LEU A 91 -1.89 18.40 19.73
CA LEU A 91 -2.93 19.40 19.46
C LEU A 91 -4.34 18.80 19.41
N SER A 92 -4.47 17.53 19.08
CA SER A 92 -5.74 16.87 18.86
C SER A 92 -6.35 16.25 20.11
N ILE A 93 -5.57 15.95 21.17
CA ILE A 93 -6.05 15.21 22.35
C ILE A 93 -7.17 15.91 23.14
N HIS A 94 -7.35 17.22 22.96
CA HIS A 94 -8.40 18.01 23.58
C HIS A 94 -9.43 18.53 22.58
N ALA A 95 -9.41 18.04 21.35
CA ALA A 95 -10.36 18.42 20.34
C ALA A 95 -11.74 17.82 20.63
N LYS A 96 -12.79 18.48 20.10
CA LYS A 96 -14.14 17.95 20.13
C LYS A 96 -14.30 16.78 19.16
N GLY A 97 -15.28 15.92 19.41
CA GLY A 97 -15.64 14.75 18.60
C GLY A 97 -15.03 13.46 19.12
N MET A 98 -15.39 12.36 18.52
CA MET A 98 -14.82 11.03 18.79
C MET A 98 -13.40 10.96 18.20
N HIS A 99 -12.45 10.54 18.99
CA HIS A 99 -11.05 10.45 18.59
C HIS A 99 -10.70 9.06 18.06
N THR A 100 -10.33 8.99 16.80
CA THR A 100 -9.85 7.78 16.14
C THR A 100 -8.38 7.93 15.78
N TRP A 101 -7.55 6.99 16.18
CA TRP A 101 -6.20 6.86 15.67
C TRP A 101 -6.18 5.83 14.55
N TRP A 102 -6.02 6.27 13.31
CA TRP A 102 -5.82 5.39 12.16
C TRP A 102 -4.32 5.27 11.87
N SER A 103 -3.72 4.19 12.33
CA SER A 103 -2.30 3.94 12.11
C SER A 103 -2.07 3.17 10.82
N THR A 104 -1.23 3.71 9.96
CA THR A 104 -0.75 3.06 8.73
C THR A 104 0.76 2.87 8.74
N ASP A 105 1.45 3.38 9.77
CA ASP A 105 2.89 3.30 9.94
C ASP A 105 3.27 3.37 11.42
N GLN A 106 3.49 2.23 12.05
CA GLN A 106 3.89 2.16 13.46
C GLN A 106 5.40 2.20 13.67
N TYR A 107 6.18 2.13 12.59
CA TYR A 107 7.63 2.25 12.68
C TYR A 107 8.09 3.69 12.62
N SER A 108 7.17 4.65 12.42
CA SER A 108 7.47 6.05 12.55
C SER A 108 7.91 6.36 13.99
N GLN A 109 8.81 7.30 14.12
CA GLN A 109 9.49 7.59 15.38
C GLN A 109 8.56 8.26 16.39
N GLY A 110 8.57 7.79 17.62
CA GLY A 110 7.87 8.40 18.73
C GLY A 110 7.32 7.40 19.75
N ASP A 111 7.02 7.88 20.94
CA ASP A 111 6.31 7.11 21.96
C ASP A 111 4.80 7.39 21.87
N TYR A 112 4.09 6.54 21.17
CA TYR A 112 2.65 6.67 20.97
C TYR A 112 1.81 6.15 22.13
N ARG A 113 2.37 5.39 23.09
CA ARG A 113 1.64 4.82 24.23
C ARG A 113 0.92 5.87 25.03
N ARG A 114 1.55 7.04 25.23
CA ARG A 114 0.98 8.15 25.99
C ARG A 114 -0.28 8.77 25.37
N PHE A 115 -0.52 8.56 24.08
CA PHE A 115 -1.68 9.10 23.38
C PHE A 115 -2.86 8.12 23.34
N ALA A 116 -2.60 6.81 23.44
CA ALA A 116 -3.63 5.79 23.37
C ALA A 116 -4.81 6.00 24.35
N PRO A 117 -4.61 6.49 25.59
CA PRO A 117 -5.71 6.77 26.51
C PRO A 117 -6.68 7.87 26.07
N PHE A 118 -6.27 8.71 25.12
CA PHE A 118 -7.09 9.81 24.58
C PHE A 118 -7.83 9.42 23.29
N MET A 119 -7.65 8.17 22.82
CA MET A 119 -8.29 7.67 21.60
C MET A 119 -9.47 6.77 21.96
N ASP A 120 -10.65 7.10 21.46
CA ASP A 120 -11.85 6.27 21.56
C ASP A 120 -11.72 4.99 20.73
N LYS A 121 -11.09 5.13 19.57
CA LYS A 121 -10.86 4.03 18.64
C LYS A 121 -9.40 4.03 18.14
N ILE A 122 -8.84 2.84 17.98
CA ILE A 122 -7.51 2.66 17.35
C ILE A 122 -7.68 1.66 16.21
N VAL A 123 -7.28 2.05 15.00
CA VAL A 123 -7.41 1.26 13.77
C VAL A 123 -6.03 0.91 13.25
N CYS A 124 -5.77 -0.38 13.14
CA CYS A 124 -4.60 -0.97 12.52
C CYS A 124 -4.97 -1.58 11.16
N ILE A 125 -4.03 -1.62 10.22
CA ILE A 125 -4.28 -2.04 8.83
C ILE A 125 -4.06 -3.55 8.58
N SER A 126 -3.71 -4.31 9.61
CA SER A 126 -3.63 -5.78 9.57
C SER A 126 -3.59 -6.35 10.97
N GLN A 127 -3.78 -7.68 11.09
CA GLN A 127 -3.62 -8.38 12.36
C GLN A 127 -2.17 -8.30 12.86
N HIS A 128 -1.18 -8.45 11.97
CA HIS A 128 0.24 -8.28 12.33
C HIS A 128 0.51 -6.90 12.95
N HIS A 129 -0.10 -5.86 12.41
CA HIS A 129 0.01 -4.50 12.93
C HIS A 129 -0.62 -4.36 14.32
N ALA A 130 -1.81 -4.91 14.54
CA ALA A 130 -2.47 -4.90 15.83
C ALA A 130 -1.67 -5.71 16.89
N ASP A 131 -1.11 -6.86 16.51
CA ASP A 131 -0.26 -7.67 17.37
C ASP A 131 1.04 -6.93 17.75
N PHE A 132 1.61 -6.17 16.81
CA PHE A 132 2.74 -5.29 17.09
C PHE A 132 2.37 -4.20 18.10
N PHE A 133 1.22 -3.54 17.93
CA PHE A 133 0.74 -2.53 18.87
C PHE A 133 0.55 -3.10 20.28
N LYS A 134 -0.04 -4.29 20.38
CA LYS A 134 -0.17 -5.02 21.64
C LYS A 134 1.20 -5.30 22.26
N LYS A 135 2.12 -5.87 21.50
CA LYS A 135 3.44 -6.30 21.99
C LYS A 135 4.34 -5.12 22.38
N VAL A 136 4.37 -4.07 21.55
CA VAL A 136 5.33 -2.96 21.72
C VAL A 136 4.77 -1.82 22.55
N TYR A 137 3.50 -1.47 22.33
CA TYR A 137 2.87 -0.34 22.99
C TYR A 137 1.91 -0.72 24.13
N GLY A 138 1.62 -2.01 24.32
CA GLY A 138 0.64 -2.48 25.33
C GLY A 138 -0.80 -2.09 24.95
N ILE A 139 -1.08 -1.80 23.69
CA ILE A 139 -2.41 -1.43 23.22
C ILE A 139 -3.19 -2.71 22.90
N GLU A 140 -4.11 -3.06 23.80
CA GLU A 140 -4.89 -4.31 23.74
C GLU A 140 -6.09 -4.25 22.78
N LYS A 141 -6.64 -3.05 22.56
CA LYS A 141 -7.91 -2.84 21.85
C LYS A 141 -7.67 -2.03 20.58
N ALA A 142 -7.14 -2.66 19.55
CA ALA A 142 -7.08 -2.09 18.22
C ALA A 142 -8.04 -2.84 17.30
N PHE A 143 -8.82 -2.10 16.50
CA PHE A 143 -9.61 -2.67 15.41
C PHE A 143 -8.70 -2.93 14.22
N VAL A 144 -8.94 -4.03 13.53
CA VAL A 144 -8.27 -4.33 12.26
C VAL A 144 -9.23 -3.97 11.13
N VAL A 145 -8.79 -3.07 10.24
CA VAL A 145 -9.48 -2.73 9.00
C VAL A 145 -8.45 -2.69 7.88
N ASP A 146 -8.62 -3.54 6.89
CA ASP A 146 -7.71 -3.60 5.74
C ASP A 146 -7.70 -2.27 4.96
N ILE A 147 -6.66 -2.00 4.18
CA ILE A 147 -6.62 -0.87 3.23
C ILE A 147 -7.47 -1.24 2.00
N PRO A 148 -8.37 -0.36 1.54
CA PRO A 148 -9.15 -0.60 0.33
C PRO A 148 -8.28 -0.51 -0.93
N ILE A 149 -8.63 -1.28 -1.95
CA ILE A 149 -8.14 -1.06 -3.30
C ILE A 149 -8.96 0.06 -3.95
N ARG A 150 -8.27 0.93 -4.67
CA ARG A 150 -8.90 1.99 -5.47
C ARG A 150 -9.39 1.40 -6.80
N GLU A 151 -10.60 0.83 -6.77
CA GLU A 151 -11.17 0.02 -7.85
C GLU A 151 -11.22 0.76 -9.20
N LYS A 152 -11.58 2.05 -9.16
CA LYS A 152 -11.71 2.88 -10.35
C LYS A 152 -10.42 3.01 -11.18
N ASP A 153 -9.26 2.77 -10.57
CA ASP A 153 -7.98 2.83 -11.28
C ASP A 153 -7.77 1.62 -12.21
N PHE A 154 -8.55 0.54 -12.02
CA PHE A 154 -8.44 -0.70 -12.79
C PHE A 154 -9.38 -0.77 -14.00
N ILE A 155 -10.41 0.08 -14.08
CA ILE A 155 -11.49 0.02 -15.10
C ILE A 155 -10.91 -0.04 -16.52
N ASP A 156 -9.97 0.84 -16.86
CA ASP A 156 -9.34 0.90 -18.20
C ASP A 156 -8.38 -0.28 -18.48
N SER A 157 -8.07 -1.07 -17.45
CA SER A 157 -7.03 -2.09 -17.51
C SER A 157 -7.56 -3.51 -17.35
N GLU A 158 -8.83 -3.70 -16.99
CA GLU A 158 -9.44 -5.02 -16.71
C GLU A 158 -9.41 -5.99 -17.89
N ASN A 159 -9.45 -5.47 -19.12
CA ASN A 159 -9.46 -6.27 -20.35
C ASN A 159 -8.05 -6.53 -20.93
N LYS A 160 -6.99 -6.19 -20.21
CA LYS A 160 -5.62 -6.43 -20.69
C LYS A 160 -5.25 -7.90 -20.51
N VAL A 161 -4.72 -8.47 -21.58
CA VAL A 161 -4.18 -9.83 -21.56
C VAL A 161 -2.82 -9.81 -20.88
N SER A 162 -2.62 -10.64 -19.87
CA SER A 162 -1.31 -10.82 -19.24
C SER A 162 -0.31 -11.43 -20.21
N ILE A 163 0.94 -11.05 -20.07
CA ILE A 163 2.07 -11.60 -20.83
C ILE A 163 2.60 -12.79 -20.03
N LYS A 164 2.61 -13.95 -20.66
CA LYS A 164 3.10 -15.20 -20.05
C LYS A 164 4.50 -15.01 -19.45
N ASN A 165 4.70 -15.54 -18.26
CA ASN A 165 5.96 -15.48 -17.51
C ASN A 165 6.51 -14.05 -17.28
N ARG A 166 5.66 -13.01 -17.37
CA ARG A 166 6.07 -11.65 -17.04
C ARG A 166 5.98 -11.42 -15.55
N LEU A 167 7.13 -11.18 -14.92
CA LEU A 167 7.24 -10.75 -13.54
C LEU A 167 7.10 -9.24 -13.42
N ILE A 168 6.54 -8.79 -12.30
CA ILE A 168 6.51 -7.38 -11.93
C ILE A 168 7.02 -7.15 -10.50
N PHE A 169 7.76 -6.06 -10.30
CA PHE A 169 8.11 -5.53 -8.99
C PHE A 169 7.67 -4.06 -8.89
N THR A 170 6.86 -3.73 -7.89
CA THR A 170 6.16 -2.44 -7.81
C THR A 170 6.43 -1.65 -6.52
N SER A 171 7.06 -2.27 -5.54
CA SER A 171 7.38 -1.63 -4.27
C SER A 171 8.73 -0.91 -4.34
N ILE A 172 8.99 -0.03 -3.37
CA ILE A 172 10.31 0.59 -3.27
C ILE A 172 11.42 -0.47 -3.16
N PRO A 173 12.62 -0.19 -3.67
CA PRO A 173 13.70 -1.18 -3.79
C PRO A 173 14.05 -1.91 -2.50
N ASP A 174 13.99 -1.24 -1.34
CA ASP A 174 14.29 -1.84 -0.03
C ASP A 174 13.33 -2.96 0.38
N ARG A 175 12.23 -3.11 -0.34
CA ARG A 175 11.23 -4.14 -0.09
C ARG A 175 11.52 -5.46 -0.82
N GLY A 176 12.78 -5.75 -1.11
CA GLY A 176 13.22 -7.04 -1.64
C GLY A 176 13.63 -7.06 -3.10
N LEU A 177 13.76 -5.90 -3.78
CA LEU A 177 14.24 -5.86 -5.17
C LEU A 177 15.62 -6.52 -5.31
N ARG A 178 16.56 -6.24 -4.39
CA ARG A 178 17.89 -6.87 -4.40
C ARG A 178 17.79 -8.39 -4.36
N ASN A 179 16.91 -8.95 -3.56
CA ASN A 179 16.69 -10.39 -3.47
C ASN A 179 16.14 -10.96 -4.77
N LEU A 180 15.13 -10.29 -5.36
CA LEU A 180 14.58 -10.68 -6.66
C LEU A 180 15.66 -10.63 -7.76
N LEU A 181 16.41 -9.54 -7.86
CA LEU A 181 17.47 -9.41 -8.85
C LEU A 181 18.57 -10.45 -8.66
N SER A 182 18.81 -10.89 -7.42
CA SER A 182 19.83 -11.91 -7.14
C SER A 182 19.46 -13.32 -7.60
N ILE A 183 18.16 -13.63 -7.73
CA ILE A 183 17.65 -14.92 -8.23
C ILE A 183 17.26 -14.87 -9.71
N TYR A 184 17.10 -13.68 -10.26
CA TYR A 184 16.59 -13.49 -11.63
C TYR A 184 17.47 -14.14 -12.71
N PRO A 185 18.82 -14.11 -12.65
CA PRO A 185 19.65 -14.85 -13.61
C PRO A 185 19.42 -16.37 -13.59
N ASP A 186 19.10 -16.93 -12.43
CA ASP A 186 18.76 -18.35 -12.30
C ASP A 186 17.39 -18.63 -12.91
N LEU A 187 16.41 -17.75 -12.68
CA LEU A 187 15.10 -17.85 -13.31
C LEU A 187 15.17 -17.78 -14.84
N LEU A 188 16.04 -16.90 -15.40
CA LEU A 188 16.26 -16.82 -16.85
C LEU A 188 16.85 -18.12 -17.46
N ARG A 189 17.66 -18.85 -16.70
CA ARG A 189 18.18 -20.15 -17.16
C ARG A 189 17.12 -21.24 -17.19
N GLU A 190 16.25 -21.25 -16.19
CA GLU A 190 15.18 -22.25 -16.05
C GLU A 190 13.95 -21.94 -16.92
N ILE A 191 13.67 -20.65 -17.18
CA ILE A 191 12.52 -20.15 -17.93
C ILE A 191 13.01 -19.11 -18.94
N PRO A 192 13.43 -19.54 -20.15
CA PRO A 192 14.06 -18.61 -21.12
C PRO A 192 13.18 -17.47 -21.61
N ASP A 193 11.84 -17.60 -21.53
CA ASP A 193 10.86 -16.58 -21.89
C ASP A 193 10.39 -15.72 -20.72
N ILE A 194 11.03 -15.84 -19.53
CA ILE A 194 10.71 -14.99 -18.39
C ILE A 194 11.16 -13.56 -18.64
N SER A 195 10.35 -12.61 -18.22
CA SER A 195 10.70 -11.18 -18.25
C SER A 195 10.41 -10.52 -16.90
N LEU A 196 11.14 -9.46 -16.58
CA LEU A 196 10.94 -8.70 -15.34
C LEU A 196 10.81 -7.22 -15.65
N VAL A 197 9.74 -6.60 -15.15
CA VAL A 197 9.55 -5.15 -15.15
C VAL A 197 9.56 -4.62 -13.71
N VAL A 198 10.31 -3.54 -13.48
CA VAL A 198 10.38 -2.82 -12.21
C VAL A 198 9.77 -1.44 -12.41
N THR A 199 8.65 -1.15 -11.73
CA THR A 199 7.84 0.07 -11.92
C THR A 199 7.92 1.02 -10.74
N SER A 200 8.94 0.90 -9.91
CA SER A 200 9.11 1.75 -8.73
C SER A 200 10.57 2.17 -8.54
N ASP A 201 10.74 3.26 -7.83
CA ASP A 201 12.00 3.74 -7.29
C ASP A 201 11.76 4.66 -6.09
N TYR A 202 12.83 5.26 -5.55
CA TYR A 202 12.76 6.13 -4.37
C TYR A 202 12.08 7.47 -4.60
N ARG A 203 11.72 7.81 -5.85
CA ARG A 203 10.91 9.01 -6.14
C ARG A 203 9.52 8.94 -5.54
N LEU A 204 9.01 7.71 -5.24
CA LEU A 204 7.79 7.53 -4.48
C LEU A 204 7.87 8.10 -3.05
N TRP A 205 9.08 8.25 -2.52
CA TRP A 205 9.34 8.90 -1.23
C TRP A 205 9.82 10.35 -1.35
N GLY A 206 9.75 10.94 -2.55
CA GLY A 206 10.24 12.28 -2.81
C GLY A 206 11.77 12.37 -2.93
N ALA A 207 12.47 11.24 -3.03
CA ALA A 207 13.93 11.26 -3.26
C ALA A 207 14.24 11.73 -4.67
N SER A 208 15.33 12.49 -4.80
CA SER A 208 15.83 12.93 -6.12
C SER A 208 16.15 11.73 -7.01
N PRO A 209 15.85 11.82 -8.34
CA PRO A 209 16.25 10.79 -9.33
C PRO A 209 17.76 10.56 -9.38
N GLN A 210 18.54 11.48 -8.82
CA GLN A 210 20.01 11.50 -8.83
C GLN A 210 20.64 10.69 -7.70
N ASN A 211 19.87 9.93 -6.92
CA ASN A 211 20.46 9.04 -5.92
C ASN A 211 21.14 7.85 -6.63
N GLU A 212 22.34 8.11 -7.17
CA GLU A 212 23.11 7.27 -8.09
C GLU A 212 23.48 5.90 -7.51
N GLN A 213 23.55 5.80 -6.18
CA GLN A 213 24.02 4.57 -5.51
C GLN A 213 23.18 3.35 -5.89
N TYR A 214 21.88 3.54 -6.10
CA TYR A 214 20.98 2.44 -6.52
C TYR A 214 21.07 2.14 -8.02
N ARG A 215 21.33 3.14 -8.85
CA ARG A 215 21.52 2.93 -10.30
C ARG A 215 22.73 2.06 -10.59
N ILE A 216 23.82 2.25 -9.85
CA ILE A 216 25.07 1.47 -10.03
C ILE A 216 24.83 -0.02 -9.77
N GLU A 217 24.08 -0.36 -8.73
CA GLU A 217 23.76 -1.77 -8.43
C GLU A 217 22.90 -2.44 -9.50
N TRP A 218 22.08 -1.67 -10.23
CA TRP A 218 21.14 -2.21 -11.22
C TRP A 218 21.69 -2.23 -12.66
N ILE A 219 22.76 -1.49 -12.94
CA ILE A 219 23.37 -1.42 -14.28
C ILE A 219 23.62 -2.81 -14.85
N LYS A 220 24.11 -3.75 -14.07
CA LYS A 220 24.40 -5.13 -14.51
C LYS A 220 23.17 -5.94 -14.94
N TYR A 221 21.97 -5.47 -14.65
CA TYR A 221 20.70 -6.12 -15.02
C TYR A 221 19.96 -5.40 -16.15
N MET A 222 20.46 -4.24 -16.63
CA MET A 222 19.73 -3.39 -17.59
C MET A 222 19.46 -4.06 -18.93
N ASP A 223 20.26 -5.05 -19.31
CA ASP A 223 20.04 -5.80 -20.57
C ASP A 223 18.92 -6.84 -20.46
N THR A 224 18.54 -7.25 -19.24
CA THR A 224 17.58 -8.33 -19.01
C THR A 224 16.36 -7.90 -18.20
N VAL A 225 16.42 -6.76 -17.52
CA VAL A 225 15.34 -6.22 -16.67
C VAL A 225 14.86 -4.86 -17.19
N GLN A 226 13.57 -4.69 -17.30
CA GLN A 226 12.96 -3.43 -17.71
C GLN A 226 12.76 -2.51 -16.51
N PHE A 227 13.71 -1.63 -16.22
CA PHE A 227 13.57 -0.61 -15.18
C PHE A 227 12.79 0.59 -15.73
N ARG A 228 11.50 0.70 -15.35
CA ARG A 228 10.62 1.82 -15.73
C ARG A 228 10.67 2.96 -14.70
N GLY A 229 11.13 2.65 -13.48
CA GLY A 229 11.07 3.59 -12.36
C GLY A 229 9.65 3.87 -11.88
N ALA A 230 9.48 4.84 -11.00
CA ALA A 230 8.16 5.26 -10.55
C ALA A 230 7.33 5.78 -11.73
N LEU A 231 6.12 5.28 -11.87
CA LEU A 231 5.20 5.58 -12.97
C LEU A 231 3.98 6.35 -12.48
N PRO A 232 3.45 7.27 -13.29
CA PRO A 232 2.11 7.81 -13.06
C PRO A 232 1.08 6.70 -12.95
N ARG A 233 0.06 6.86 -12.11
CA ARG A 233 -0.88 5.81 -11.70
C ARG A 233 -1.46 5.02 -12.88
N LYS A 234 -1.91 5.69 -13.92
CA LYS A 234 -2.47 5.03 -15.12
C LYS A 234 -1.46 4.10 -15.80
N LYS A 235 -0.21 4.54 -15.94
CA LYS A 235 0.86 3.73 -16.54
C LYS A 235 1.27 2.58 -15.64
N TYR A 236 1.26 2.78 -14.34
CA TYR A 236 1.50 1.72 -13.37
C TYR A 236 0.44 0.62 -13.48
N MET A 237 -0.86 0.99 -13.53
CA MET A 237 -1.94 0.00 -13.72
C MET A 237 -1.80 -0.76 -15.04
N GLU A 238 -1.40 -0.08 -16.12
CA GLU A 238 -1.14 -0.72 -17.42
C GLU A 238 -0.04 -1.78 -17.33
N GLU A 239 1.05 -1.51 -16.62
CA GLU A 239 2.14 -2.47 -16.46
C GLU A 239 1.77 -3.60 -15.50
N LEU A 240 1.04 -3.28 -14.42
CA LEU A 240 0.57 -4.26 -13.46
C LEU A 240 -0.35 -5.29 -14.12
N CYS A 241 -1.37 -4.85 -14.85
CA CYS A 241 -2.33 -5.75 -15.50
C CYS A 241 -1.73 -6.59 -16.65
N LYS A 242 -0.55 -6.24 -17.16
CA LYS A 242 0.20 -7.08 -18.12
C LYS A 242 1.04 -8.16 -17.46
N ALA A 243 1.26 -8.09 -16.15
CA ALA A 243 2.08 -9.07 -15.45
C ALA A 243 1.30 -10.37 -15.21
N ASP A 244 2.04 -11.46 -15.16
CA ASP A 244 1.55 -12.79 -14.84
C ASP A 244 1.76 -13.12 -13.36
N LEU A 245 2.93 -12.75 -12.85
CA LEU A 245 3.37 -13.04 -11.50
C LEU A 245 4.01 -11.82 -10.82
N MET A 246 3.93 -11.79 -9.49
CA MET A 246 4.71 -10.90 -8.65
C MET A 246 5.59 -11.75 -7.73
N VAL A 247 6.91 -11.76 -7.94
CA VAL A 247 7.85 -12.39 -7.02
C VAL A 247 8.38 -11.33 -6.06
N TYR A 248 8.03 -11.48 -4.78
CA TYR A 248 8.26 -10.45 -3.75
C TYR A 248 9.00 -11.04 -2.53
N PRO A 249 10.32 -11.27 -2.66
CA PRO A 249 11.16 -11.85 -1.60
C PRO A 249 11.58 -10.78 -0.59
N CYS A 250 10.60 -10.19 0.08
CA CYS A 250 10.75 -9.11 1.04
C CYS A 250 11.26 -9.64 2.39
N VAL A 251 12.18 -8.91 3.03
CA VAL A 251 12.62 -9.17 4.41
C VAL A 251 12.07 -8.15 5.40
N TYR A 252 11.55 -7.04 4.90
CA TYR A 252 10.93 -6.02 5.73
C TYR A 252 9.58 -6.52 6.25
N PRO A 253 9.29 -6.37 7.55
CA PRO A 253 8.02 -6.81 8.13
C PRO A 253 6.89 -5.86 7.69
N GLU A 254 6.29 -6.15 6.53
CA GLU A 254 5.20 -5.35 5.98
C GLU A 254 4.02 -5.24 6.95
N LEU A 255 3.40 -4.06 6.98
CA LEU A 255 2.21 -3.83 7.79
C LEU A 255 0.92 -4.24 7.08
N PHE A 256 0.90 -4.17 5.76
CA PHE A 256 -0.19 -4.59 4.90
C PHE A 256 0.31 -5.04 3.53
N CYS A 257 1.10 -4.20 2.85
CA CYS A 257 1.59 -4.35 1.48
C CYS A 257 0.51 -4.16 0.42
N ILE A 258 0.16 -2.90 0.18
CA ILE A 258 -0.84 -2.54 -0.85
C ILE A 258 -0.43 -3.03 -2.26
N SER A 259 0.87 -3.07 -2.56
CA SER A 259 1.38 -3.59 -3.84
C SER A 259 0.96 -5.04 -4.09
N VAL A 260 0.99 -5.90 -3.06
CA VAL A 260 0.54 -7.28 -3.15
C VAL A 260 -0.99 -7.35 -3.27
N ALA A 261 -1.72 -6.51 -2.54
CA ALA A 261 -3.18 -6.45 -2.64
C ALA A 261 -3.63 -6.00 -4.03
N GLU A 262 -3.00 -4.97 -4.61
CA GLU A 262 -3.26 -4.51 -5.98
C GLU A 262 -2.89 -5.55 -7.04
N ALA A 263 -1.79 -6.27 -6.87
CA ALA A 263 -1.40 -7.35 -7.76
C ALA A 263 -2.50 -8.44 -7.79
N GLN A 264 -2.97 -8.85 -6.64
CA GLN A 264 -4.05 -9.85 -6.52
C GLN A 264 -5.36 -9.36 -7.14
N TRP A 265 -5.72 -8.09 -6.91
CA TRP A 265 -6.89 -7.46 -7.54
C TRP A 265 -6.81 -7.49 -9.06
N ALA A 266 -5.63 -7.21 -9.61
CA ALA A 266 -5.33 -7.28 -11.05
C ALA A 266 -5.29 -8.71 -11.61
N GLY A 267 -5.33 -9.74 -10.76
CA GLY A 267 -5.14 -11.14 -11.16
C GLY A 267 -3.68 -11.52 -11.40
N VAL A 268 -2.72 -10.76 -10.88
CA VAL A 268 -1.29 -11.07 -10.88
C VAL A 268 -0.97 -11.95 -9.68
N TYR A 269 -0.45 -13.15 -9.90
CA TYR A 269 -0.26 -14.13 -8.84
C TYR A 269 1.00 -13.84 -8.01
N PRO A 270 0.89 -13.57 -6.69
CA PRO A 270 2.04 -13.25 -5.87
C PRO A 270 2.71 -14.49 -5.27
N ILE A 271 4.04 -14.48 -5.30
CA ILE A 271 4.93 -15.40 -4.59
C ILE A 271 5.73 -14.54 -3.63
N THR A 272 5.43 -14.59 -2.33
CA THR A 272 6.04 -13.69 -1.35
C THR A 272 6.77 -14.46 -0.25
N SER A 273 7.61 -13.75 0.50
CA SER A 273 8.04 -14.20 1.82
C SER A 273 6.88 -14.13 2.83
N SER A 274 7.14 -14.60 4.05
CA SER A 274 6.21 -14.51 5.18
C SER A 274 6.44 -13.26 6.06
N ALA A 275 7.14 -12.24 5.56
CA ALA A 275 7.53 -11.07 6.35
C ALA A 275 6.31 -10.20 6.75
N GLY A 276 6.11 -10.08 8.05
CA GLY A 276 5.04 -9.25 8.61
C GLY A 276 3.65 -9.69 8.17
N ALA A 277 2.86 -8.74 7.69
CA ALA A 277 1.49 -8.96 7.21
C ALA A 277 1.40 -9.71 5.87
N LEU A 278 2.50 -9.98 5.17
CA LEU A 278 2.47 -10.80 3.96
C LEU A 278 1.85 -12.19 4.21
N LYS A 279 1.96 -12.73 5.44
CA LYS A 279 1.28 -13.97 5.85
C LYS A 279 -0.24 -13.93 5.71
N THR A 280 -0.82 -12.75 5.78
CA THR A 280 -2.28 -12.56 5.75
C THR A 280 -2.77 -11.77 4.55
N THR A 281 -1.98 -10.83 4.03
CA THR A 281 -2.36 -10.04 2.84
C THR A 281 -2.21 -10.86 1.56
N ASN A 282 -1.17 -11.70 1.46
CA ASN A 282 -0.98 -12.57 0.31
C ASN A 282 -1.92 -13.79 0.39
N MET A 283 -2.71 -14.00 -0.66
CA MET A 283 -3.57 -15.18 -0.88
C MET A 283 -3.01 -16.13 -1.95
N GLY A 284 -1.85 -15.80 -2.52
CA GLY A 284 -1.09 -16.65 -3.42
C GLY A 284 -0.12 -17.57 -2.68
N THR A 285 1.08 -17.72 -3.19
CA THR A 285 2.12 -18.56 -2.56
C THR A 285 2.91 -17.77 -1.52
N ILE A 286 3.01 -18.32 -0.33
CA ILE A 286 3.84 -17.78 0.77
C ILE A 286 5.01 -18.75 1.00
N ILE A 287 6.24 -18.25 0.95
CA ILE A 287 7.44 -18.98 1.27
C ILE A 287 7.91 -18.56 2.67
N ASP A 288 7.75 -19.44 3.65
CA ASP A 288 8.13 -19.18 5.04
C ASP A 288 9.63 -19.47 5.26
N ALA A 289 10.46 -18.73 4.54
CA ALA A 289 11.92 -18.82 4.60
C ALA A 289 12.54 -17.44 4.29
N ASP A 290 13.69 -17.16 4.92
CA ASP A 290 14.45 -15.93 4.66
C ASP A 290 15.00 -15.95 3.22
N PRO A 291 14.61 -15.01 2.36
CA PRO A 291 15.05 -14.96 0.97
C PRO A 291 16.56 -14.74 0.80
N ASN A 292 17.25 -14.19 1.81
CA ASN A 292 18.70 -14.00 1.75
C ASN A 292 19.46 -15.32 1.80
N THR A 293 18.93 -16.29 2.55
CA THR A 293 19.59 -17.58 2.80
C THR A 293 18.96 -18.75 2.05
N ASN A 294 17.72 -18.61 1.58
CA ASN A 294 16.93 -19.69 0.96
C ASN A 294 16.53 -19.37 -0.48
N ARG A 295 17.42 -18.76 -1.26
CA ARG A 295 17.18 -18.36 -2.66
C ARG A 295 16.58 -19.48 -3.51
N LYS A 296 17.07 -20.70 -3.33
CA LYS A 296 16.64 -21.86 -4.11
C LYS A 296 15.14 -22.12 -3.99
N LEU A 297 14.55 -21.94 -2.80
CA LEU A 297 13.11 -22.13 -2.61
C LEU A 297 12.27 -21.14 -3.46
N TYR A 298 12.73 -19.90 -3.59
CA TYR A 298 12.06 -18.88 -4.41
C TYR A 298 12.18 -19.21 -5.90
N ILE A 299 13.36 -19.70 -6.33
CA ILE A 299 13.61 -20.15 -7.71
C ILE A 299 12.69 -21.33 -8.01
N ASP A 300 12.80 -22.42 -7.24
CA ASP A 300 12.08 -23.67 -7.47
C ASP A 300 10.56 -23.43 -7.51
N LYS A 301 10.04 -22.61 -6.57
CA LYS A 301 8.59 -22.32 -6.52
C LYS A 301 8.13 -21.45 -7.69
N THR A 302 8.95 -20.49 -8.13
CA THR A 302 8.63 -19.68 -9.31
C THR A 302 8.62 -20.54 -10.58
N VAL A 303 9.63 -21.42 -10.74
CA VAL A 303 9.72 -22.35 -11.87
C VAL A 303 8.56 -23.34 -11.89
N GLU A 304 8.20 -23.93 -10.74
CA GLU A 304 7.04 -24.82 -10.59
C GLU A 304 5.77 -24.17 -11.10
N ILE A 305 5.52 -22.92 -10.67
CA ILE A 305 4.30 -22.17 -11.03
C ILE A 305 4.31 -21.78 -12.50
N CYS A 306 5.42 -21.26 -13.03
CA CYS A 306 5.54 -20.88 -14.44
C CYS A 306 5.38 -22.07 -15.40
N ASN A 307 5.85 -23.25 -15.00
CA ASN A 307 5.74 -24.46 -15.82
C ASN A 307 4.34 -25.10 -15.83
N ASN A 308 3.42 -24.63 -14.98
CA ASN A 308 2.05 -25.15 -14.91
C ASN A 308 1.03 -24.04 -15.16
N GLN A 309 0.96 -23.57 -16.40
CA GLN A 309 0.14 -22.43 -16.81
C GLN A 309 -1.38 -22.65 -16.62
N ASP A 310 -1.89 -23.86 -16.84
CA ASP A 310 -3.31 -24.16 -16.64
C ASP A 310 -3.68 -24.04 -15.15
N ASN A 311 -2.84 -24.58 -14.29
CA ASN A 311 -3.03 -24.44 -12.84
C ASN A 311 -2.88 -22.97 -12.40
N LEU A 312 -1.90 -22.26 -12.93
CA LEU A 312 -1.71 -20.82 -12.62
C LEU A 312 -2.93 -20.01 -13.00
N ALA A 313 -3.53 -20.23 -14.18
CA ALA A 313 -4.74 -19.54 -14.60
C ALA A 313 -5.90 -19.73 -13.61
N ASN A 314 -6.10 -20.97 -13.13
CA ASN A 314 -7.12 -21.26 -12.13
C ASN A 314 -6.80 -20.61 -10.76
N LEU A 315 -5.55 -20.71 -10.30
CA LEU A 315 -5.11 -20.09 -9.04
C LEU A 315 -5.30 -18.58 -9.07
N ARG A 316 -4.95 -17.92 -10.18
CA ARG A 316 -5.15 -16.48 -10.40
C ARG A 316 -6.60 -16.08 -10.28
N LYS A 317 -7.49 -16.83 -10.93
CA LYS A 317 -8.95 -16.56 -10.90
C LYS A 317 -9.50 -16.64 -9.48
N VAL A 318 -9.24 -17.74 -8.78
CA VAL A 318 -9.73 -17.93 -7.39
C VAL A 318 -9.17 -16.88 -6.44
N MET A 319 -7.88 -16.57 -6.58
CA MET A 319 -7.24 -15.53 -5.76
C MET A 319 -7.84 -14.15 -6.03
N GLN A 320 -8.04 -13.79 -7.31
CA GLN A 320 -8.59 -12.51 -7.71
C GLN A 320 -10.02 -12.31 -7.17
N GLU A 321 -10.86 -13.31 -7.24
CA GLU A 321 -12.23 -13.28 -6.67
C GLU A 321 -12.17 -12.98 -5.18
N LYS A 322 -11.32 -13.69 -4.42
CA LYS A 322 -11.13 -13.46 -2.99
C LYS A 322 -10.54 -12.06 -2.67
N ALA A 323 -9.62 -11.58 -3.50
CA ALA A 323 -9.02 -10.27 -3.32
C ALA A 323 -10.04 -9.15 -3.56
N ARG A 324 -10.88 -9.28 -4.58
CA ARG A 324 -11.97 -8.34 -4.87
C ARG A 324 -13.04 -8.34 -3.78
N GLU A 325 -13.37 -9.48 -3.20
CA GLU A 325 -14.25 -9.55 -2.04
C GLU A 325 -13.61 -8.86 -0.82
N ARG A 326 -12.35 -9.20 -0.52
CA ARG A 326 -11.69 -8.76 0.72
C ARG A 326 -11.30 -7.29 0.72
N PHE A 327 -10.77 -6.77 -0.39
CA PHE A 327 -10.20 -5.43 -0.47
C PHE A 327 -11.13 -4.43 -1.15
N SER A 328 -12.40 -4.78 -1.39
CA SER A 328 -13.38 -3.87 -1.97
C SER A 328 -13.59 -2.65 -1.07
N LEU A 329 -13.75 -1.50 -1.71
CA LEU A 329 -14.03 -0.25 -1.02
C LEU A 329 -15.33 -0.33 -0.23
N GLU A 330 -16.37 -0.97 -0.78
CA GLU A 330 -17.67 -1.16 -0.13
C GLU A 330 -17.53 -1.91 1.20
N ARG A 331 -16.79 -3.04 1.20
CA ARG A 331 -16.54 -3.80 2.42
C ARG A 331 -15.79 -2.97 3.45
N ILE A 332 -14.74 -2.29 3.05
CA ILE A 332 -13.91 -1.48 3.97
C ILE A 332 -14.73 -0.33 4.56
N LEU A 333 -15.57 0.33 3.77
CA LEU A 333 -16.48 1.37 4.26
C LEU A 333 -17.48 0.80 5.27
N THR A 334 -18.01 -0.40 5.01
CA THR A 334 -18.91 -1.09 5.97
C THR A 334 -18.18 -1.41 7.28
N GLU A 335 -16.93 -1.83 7.22
CA GLU A 335 -16.12 -2.06 8.42
C GLU A 335 -15.83 -0.75 9.19
N TRP A 336 -15.52 0.35 8.51
CA TRP A 336 -15.39 1.66 9.13
C TRP A 336 -16.68 2.09 9.81
N GLN A 337 -17.82 1.96 9.11
CA GLN A 337 -19.11 2.32 9.68
C GLN A 337 -19.42 1.51 10.95
N THR A 338 -19.18 0.20 10.93
CA THR A 338 -19.56 -0.69 12.04
C THR A 338 -18.57 -0.69 13.21
N LYS A 339 -17.27 -0.58 12.94
CA LYS A 339 -16.22 -0.68 13.97
C LYS A 339 -15.78 0.69 14.53
N VAL A 340 -15.87 1.74 13.69
CA VAL A 340 -15.29 3.05 14.03
C VAL A 340 -16.37 4.08 14.27
N PHE A 341 -17.31 4.30 13.35
CA PHE A 341 -18.27 5.38 13.45
C PHE A 341 -19.53 5.05 14.29
N ASN A 342 -19.78 3.79 14.58
CA ASN A 342 -20.79 3.33 15.54
C ASN A 342 -20.11 2.98 16.86
#